data_c9f98d423d00da7e45b2d562dc7aaff9
#
_entry.id   c9f98d423d00da7e45b2d562dc7aaff9
#
_cell.length_a   1.000
_cell.length_b   1.000
_cell.length_c   1.000
_cell.angle_alpha   90.00
_cell.angle_beta   90.00
_cell.angle_gamma   90.00
#
_symmetry.space_group_name_H-M   'P 1'
#
loop_
_entity.id
_entity.type
_entity.pdbx_description
1 polymer ?
#
loop_
_entity_poly.entity_id
_entity_poly.type
_entity_poly.pdbx_seq_one_letter_code
_entity_poly.pdbx_strand_id
1 'polypeptide(L)'
;MNLILNIAAYLFVSLDGLPDLRTKMLNECNSRGLKGTILLTGEGINLFLAGKEMELRGFLDWLRMDPRFTPLEAKESWSEDQPFKKMLIKLKNEIIRMNHPAIRPEEGRANFIKPKKLLEWLDRGTDDLGRPVVMVDTRNAFEVEYGTFENALHFNIEKFTEFPKAIAKHQEALADKTLVSFCTGGIRCEKSGLYMREIGMQHSYQLEGGILKYFEEVGSAHYNGTCFVFDEREALEPTLNSIPVEQSIRKKLKVG
;
A
#
# COMPACT_ATOMS: atom_id res chain seq x y z
N MET A 1 -2.56 -29.27 1.11
CA MET A 1 -1.94 -28.41 0.07
C MET A 1 -0.91 -27.52 0.74
N ASN A 2 0.30 -27.36 0.20
CA ASN A 2 1.28 -26.41 0.75
C ASN A 2 0.95 -25.03 0.19
N LEU A 3 0.19 -24.23 0.93
CA LEU A 3 -0.09 -22.85 0.57
C LEU A 3 1.19 -22.01 0.62
N ILE A 4 1.29 -21.05 -0.28
CA ILE A 4 2.36 -20.06 -0.33
C ILE A 4 1.92 -18.85 0.48
N LEU A 5 2.72 -18.46 1.46
CA LEU A 5 2.55 -17.19 2.18
C LEU A 5 3.03 -16.04 1.29
N ASN A 6 2.21 -15.01 1.16
CA ASN A 6 2.53 -13.77 0.46
C ASN A 6 2.54 -12.63 1.46
N ILE A 7 3.54 -11.77 1.40
CA ILE A 7 3.61 -10.57 2.23
C ILE A 7 3.76 -9.29 1.39
N ALA A 8 3.14 -8.23 1.88
CA ALA A 8 3.37 -6.87 1.45
C ALA A 8 3.75 -6.03 2.68
N ALA A 9 4.91 -5.38 2.64
CA ALA A 9 5.35 -4.54 3.74
C ALA A 9 6.14 -3.34 3.22
N TYR A 10 6.08 -2.23 3.96
CA TYR A 10 6.95 -1.09 3.74
C TYR A 10 7.32 -0.44 5.07
N LEU A 11 8.43 0.26 5.05
CA LEU A 11 8.86 1.08 6.18
C LEU A 11 9.64 2.28 5.64
N PHE A 12 9.19 3.48 6.04
CA PHE A 12 9.99 4.68 5.88
C PHE A 12 10.97 4.78 7.04
N VAL A 13 12.26 4.74 6.72
CA VAL A 13 13.37 4.81 7.67
C VAL A 13 14.63 5.17 6.89
N SER A 14 15.45 6.05 7.44
CA SER A 14 16.72 6.43 6.80
C SER A 14 17.64 5.23 6.67
N LEU A 15 18.07 4.92 5.45
CA LEU A 15 18.94 3.80 5.12
C LEU A 15 20.20 4.28 4.42
N ASP A 16 21.32 3.76 4.84
CA ASP A 16 22.64 3.90 4.22
C ASP A 16 23.21 2.55 3.78
N GLY A 17 24.37 2.53 3.13
CA GLY A 17 25.03 1.29 2.73
C GLY A 17 24.18 0.41 1.80
N LEU A 18 23.33 1.02 0.97
CA LEU A 18 22.33 0.33 0.16
C LEU A 18 22.90 -0.81 -0.73
N PRO A 19 24.09 -0.70 -1.37
CA PRO A 19 24.64 -1.79 -2.17
C PRO A 19 24.92 -3.06 -1.34
N ASP A 20 25.51 -2.89 -0.14
CA ASP A 20 25.84 -4.00 0.75
C ASP A 20 24.57 -4.62 1.35
N LEU A 21 23.64 -3.76 1.78
CA LEU A 21 22.34 -4.20 2.28
C LEU A 21 21.58 -4.99 1.21
N ARG A 22 21.55 -4.51 -0.04
CA ARG A 22 20.98 -5.24 -1.17
C ARG A 22 21.60 -6.63 -1.34
N THR A 23 22.92 -6.71 -1.28
CA THR A 23 23.62 -7.99 -1.47
C THR A 23 23.29 -8.98 -0.35
N LYS A 24 23.29 -8.53 0.91
CA LYS A 24 22.92 -9.36 2.07
C LYS A 24 21.49 -9.87 1.95
N MET A 25 20.54 -8.98 1.67
CA MET A 25 19.14 -9.35 1.49
C MET A 25 18.92 -10.33 0.33
N LEU A 26 19.61 -10.12 -0.81
CA LEU A 26 19.48 -11.01 -1.96
C LEU A 26 19.97 -12.43 -1.64
N ASN A 27 21.10 -12.55 -0.95
CA ASN A 27 21.64 -13.83 -0.52
C ASN A 27 20.68 -14.53 0.44
N GLU A 28 20.13 -13.80 1.41
CA GLU A 28 19.17 -14.34 2.40
C GLU A 28 17.86 -14.78 1.74
N CYS A 29 17.30 -13.99 0.83
CA CYS A 29 16.11 -14.38 0.08
C CYS A 29 16.36 -15.62 -0.78
N ASN A 30 17.50 -15.70 -1.47
CA ASN A 30 17.82 -16.82 -2.34
C ASN A 30 18.06 -18.12 -1.55
N SER A 31 18.76 -18.05 -0.40
CA SER A 31 19.02 -19.23 0.46
C SER A 31 17.71 -19.83 0.99
N ARG A 32 16.68 -19.01 1.15
CA ARG A 32 15.33 -19.41 1.59
C ARG A 32 14.35 -19.70 0.45
N GLY A 33 14.81 -19.61 -0.80
CA GLY A 33 13.95 -19.85 -1.98
C GLY A 33 12.79 -18.86 -2.13
N LEU A 34 12.90 -17.65 -1.58
CA LEU A 34 11.88 -16.62 -1.69
C LEU A 34 11.88 -15.97 -3.07
N LYS A 35 10.70 -15.54 -3.50
CA LYS A 35 10.53 -14.78 -4.73
C LYS A 35 9.74 -13.49 -4.45
N GLY A 36 9.94 -12.49 -5.31
CA GLY A 36 9.26 -11.21 -5.16
C GLY A 36 10.11 -10.01 -5.56
N THR A 37 9.72 -8.85 -5.07
CA THR A 37 10.43 -7.59 -5.33
C THR A 37 10.65 -6.82 -4.04
N ILE A 38 11.88 -6.37 -3.81
CA ILE A 38 12.23 -5.41 -2.77
C ILE A 38 12.74 -4.14 -3.44
N LEU A 39 12.20 -3.00 -3.06
CA LEU A 39 12.73 -1.67 -3.38
C LEU A 39 13.48 -1.14 -2.16
N LEU A 40 14.73 -0.75 -2.34
CA LEU A 40 15.57 -0.13 -1.32
C LEU A 40 15.95 1.28 -1.75
N THR A 41 15.83 2.23 -0.85
CA THR A 41 16.18 3.64 -1.07
C THR A 41 16.73 4.24 0.21
N GLY A 42 17.27 5.47 0.13
CA GLY A 42 17.68 6.20 1.32
C GLY A 42 16.53 6.56 2.27
N GLU A 43 15.28 6.56 1.79
CA GLU A 43 14.08 6.86 2.59
C GLU A 43 13.39 5.60 3.17
N GLY A 44 13.85 4.38 2.81
CA GLY A 44 13.26 3.15 3.36
C GLY A 44 13.22 1.94 2.44
N ILE A 45 12.32 1.02 2.78
CA ILE A 45 12.11 -0.26 2.11
C ILE A 45 10.63 -0.45 1.73
N ASN A 46 10.40 -1.08 0.57
CA ASN A 46 9.08 -1.59 0.17
C ASN A 46 9.26 -2.98 -0.43
N LEU A 47 8.54 -3.97 0.08
CA LEU A 47 8.72 -5.36 -0.32
C LEU A 47 7.39 -6.09 -0.56
N PHE A 48 7.41 -6.92 -1.58
CA PHE A 48 6.39 -7.90 -1.91
C PHE A 48 7.11 -9.23 -2.11
N LEU A 49 6.89 -10.17 -1.20
CA LEU A 49 7.58 -11.46 -1.20
C LEU A 49 6.59 -12.61 -1.06
N ALA A 50 6.95 -13.75 -1.61
CA ALA A 50 6.20 -14.99 -1.48
C ALA A 50 7.14 -16.18 -1.31
N GLY A 51 6.71 -17.15 -0.50
CA GLY A 51 7.46 -18.36 -0.23
C GLY A 51 6.77 -19.28 0.76
N LYS A 52 7.43 -20.36 1.13
CA LYS A 52 6.97 -21.22 2.22
C LYS A 52 6.91 -20.41 3.51
N GLU A 53 5.88 -20.64 4.31
CA GLU A 53 5.63 -19.87 5.53
C GLU A 53 6.86 -19.75 6.43
N MET A 54 7.45 -20.88 6.79
CA MET A 54 8.62 -20.94 7.69
C MET A 54 9.80 -20.12 7.13
N GLU A 55 10.05 -20.21 5.83
CA GLU A 55 11.16 -19.50 5.17
C GLU A 55 10.92 -17.99 5.13
N LEU A 56 9.68 -17.59 4.85
CA LEU A 56 9.33 -16.18 4.76
C LEU A 56 9.33 -15.52 6.15
N ARG A 57 8.78 -16.19 7.16
CA ARG A 57 8.85 -15.71 8.56
C ARG A 57 10.30 -15.62 9.04
N GLY A 58 11.12 -16.64 8.77
CA GLY A 58 12.54 -16.61 9.10
C GLY A 58 13.29 -15.47 8.41
N PHE A 59 12.92 -15.07 7.19
CA PHE A 59 13.46 -13.87 6.54
C PHE A 59 13.03 -12.58 7.28
N LEU A 60 11.78 -12.46 7.68
CA LEU A 60 11.32 -11.29 8.45
C LEU A 60 12.03 -11.19 9.80
N ASP A 61 12.23 -12.31 10.49
CA ASP A 61 12.95 -12.34 11.76
C ASP A 61 14.42 -11.93 11.57
N TRP A 62 15.08 -12.46 10.53
CA TRP A 62 16.44 -12.05 10.17
C TRP A 62 16.50 -10.55 9.83
N LEU A 63 15.55 -10.03 9.06
CA LEU A 63 15.50 -8.61 8.69
C LEU A 63 15.34 -7.72 9.92
N ARG A 64 14.50 -8.11 10.87
CA ARG A 64 14.25 -7.38 12.13
C ARG A 64 15.40 -7.44 13.14
N MET A 65 16.41 -8.28 12.92
CA MET A 65 17.66 -8.23 13.71
C MET A 65 18.43 -6.93 13.48
N ASP A 66 18.25 -6.28 12.33
CA ASP A 66 18.70 -4.90 12.13
C ASP A 66 17.68 -3.96 12.78
N PRO A 67 18.09 -3.14 13.80
CA PRO A 67 17.17 -2.28 14.55
C PRO A 67 16.35 -1.34 13.67
N ARG A 68 16.85 -0.96 12.49
CA ARG A 68 16.13 -0.11 11.54
C ARG A 68 14.83 -0.74 11.04
N PHE A 69 14.77 -2.06 10.98
CA PHE A 69 13.61 -2.80 10.46
C PHE A 69 12.73 -3.43 11.55
N THR A 70 13.05 -3.24 12.84
CA THR A 70 12.23 -3.75 13.94
C THR A 70 10.74 -3.37 13.83
N PRO A 71 10.37 -2.12 13.43
CA PRO A 71 8.97 -1.73 13.30
C PRO A 71 8.28 -2.24 12.03
N LEU A 72 8.97 -3.00 11.16
CA LEU A 72 8.38 -3.46 9.90
C LEU A 72 7.21 -4.42 10.15
N GLU A 73 6.02 -4.00 9.77
CA GLU A 73 4.82 -4.84 9.80
C GLU A 73 4.49 -5.37 8.40
N ALA A 74 4.23 -6.67 8.30
CA ALA A 74 3.87 -7.33 7.07
C ALA A 74 2.35 -7.62 7.04
N LYS A 75 1.72 -7.32 5.91
CA LYS A 75 0.36 -7.76 5.57
C LYS A 75 0.46 -9.10 4.88
N GLU A 76 -0.31 -10.06 5.34
CA GLU A 76 -0.24 -11.45 4.91
C GLU A 76 -1.45 -11.81 4.05
N SER A 77 -1.23 -12.68 3.09
CA SER A 77 -2.26 -13.35 2.30
C SER A 77 -1.73 -14.69 1.78
N TRP A 78 -2.60 -15.57 1.34
CA TRP A 78 -2.22 -16.90 0.91
C TRP A 78 -2.58 -17.14 -0.56
N SER A 79 -1.81 -18.00 -1.22
CA SER A 79 -2.10 -18.47 -2.58
C SER A 79 -1.72 -19.94 -2.72
N GLU A 80 -2.37 -20.63 -3.67
CA GLU A 80 -2.01 -22.02 -4.01
C GLU A 80 -0.68 -22.06 -4.75
N ASP A 81 -0.47 -21.11 -5.66
CA ASP A 81 0.71 -21.01 -6.50
C ASP A 81 1.63 -19.84 -6.09
N GLN A 82 2.90 -19.95 -6.49
CA GLN A 82 3.90 -18.90 -6.31
C GLN A 82 3.63 -17.72 -7.28
N PRO A 83 3.23 -16.53 -6.79
CA PRO A 83 2.79 -15.42 -7.65
C PRO A 83 3.94 -14.57 -8.20
N PHE A 84 5.19 -14.98 -8.02
CA PHE A 84 6.36 -14.29 -8.55
C PHE A 84 7.29 -15.24 -9.30
N LYS A 85 7.82 -14.82 -10.44
CA LYS A 85 8.74 -15.62 -11.26
C LYS A 85 10.14 -15.70 -10.68
N LYS A 86 10.64 -14.60 -10.09
CA LYS A 86 12.02 -14.47 -9.62
C LYS A 86 12.11 -13.52 -8.42
N MET A 87 13.28 -13.54 -7.74
CA MET A 87 13.64 -12.57 -6.72
C MET A 87 14.31 -11.35 -7.36
N LEU A 88 13.85 -10.14 -7.01
CA LEU A 88 14.42 -8.87 -7.48
C LEU A 88 14.62 -7.91 -6.31
N ILE A 89 15.82 -7.34 -6.18
CA ILE A 89 16.06 -6.20 -5.28
C ILE A 89 16.58 -5.02 -6.10
N LYS A 90 15.84 -3.92 -6.08
CA LYS A 90 16.12 -2.73 -6.89
C LYS A 90 16.46 -1.54 -5.99
N LEU A 91 17.58 -0.88 -6.27
CA LEU A 91 17.90 0.42 -5.70
C LEU A 91 17.14 1.50 -6.47
N LYS A 92 16.48 2.40 -5.77
CA LYS A 92 15.68 3.49 -6.32
C LYS A 92 15.94 4.78 -5.53
N ASN A 93 15.44 5.90 -6.01
CA ASN A 93 15.51 7.17 -5.29
C ASN A 93 14.38 7.28 -4.23
N GLU A 94 13.21 6.73 -4.54
CA GLU A 94 12.04 6.71 -3.66
C GLU A 94 11.42 5.30 -3.65
N ILE A 95 10.95 4.84 -2.47
CA ILE A 95 10.22 3.56 -2.37
C ILE A 95 8.82 3.64 -2.96
N ILE A 96 8.27 4.86 -3.00
CA ILE A 96 7.06 5.21 -3.76
C ILE A 96 7.25 6.62 -4.36
N ARG A 97 7.30 6.69 -5.67
CA ARG A 97 7.70 7.90 -6.36
C ARG A 97 6.60 8.96 -6.37
N MET A 98 6.87 10.10 -5.73
CA MET A 98 6.01 11.29 -5.72
C MET A 98 6.67 12.48 -6.41
N ASN A 99 8.01 12.51 -6.48
CA ASN A 99 8.82 13.63 -6.98
C ASN A 99 8.60 14.94 -6.18
N HIS A 100 8.46 14.83 -4.86
CA HIS A 100 8.30 15.97 -3.97
C HIS A 100 9.31 15.88 -2.82
N PRO A 101 10.53 16.43 -2.96
CA PRO A 101 11.63 16.21 -2.02
C PRO A 101 11.38 16.71 -0.60
N ALA A 102 10.46 17.68 -0.40
CA ALA A 102 10.10 18.19 0.91
C ALA A 102 9.25 17.17 1.72
N ILE A 103 8.64 16.18 1.07
CA ILE A 103 7.82 15.16 1.73
C ILE A 103 8.70 14.00 2.15
N ARG A 104 8.97 13.90 3.45
CA ARG A 104 9.92 12.96 4.06
C ARG A 104 9.25 12.16 5.18
N PRO A 105 8.56 11.05 4.85
CA PRO A 105 7.85 10.23 5.85
C PRO A 105 8.78 9.60 6.90
N GLU A 106 10.06 9.44 6.59
CA GLU A 106 11.08 8.98 7.55
C GLU A 106 11.36 9.97 8.67
N GLU A 107 10.97 11.24 8.53
CA GLU A 107 11.10 12.29 9.54
C GLU A 107 9.82 12.50 10.36
N GLY A 108 8.69 11.96 9.91
CA GLY A 108 7.42 12.06 10.61
C GLY A 108 6.24 11.58 9.78
N ARG A 109 5.24 11.01 10.45
CA ARG A 109 4.05 10.45 9.81
C ARG A 109 2.90 11.45 9.73
N ALA A 110 2.06 11.29 8.71
CA ALA A 110 0.74 11.92 8.66
C ALA A 110 -0.20 11.31 9.72
N ASN A 111 -1.27 12.03 10.06
CA ASN A 111 -2.33 11.46 10.90
C ASN A 111 -2.90 10.21 10.24
N PHE A 112 -3.26 9.22 11.05
CA PHE A 112 -3.86 7.97 10.55
C PHE A 112 -5.16 7.66 11.29
N ILE A 113 -6.00 6.87 10.63
CA ILE A 113 -7.23 6.31 11.19
C ILE A 113 -7.22 4.80 11.02
N LYS A 114 -7.59 4.08 12.09
CA LYS A 114 -7.72 2.62 12.06
C LYS A 114 -8.97 2.19 11.28
N PRO A 115 -8.96 1.00 10.62
CA PRO A 115 -10.09 0.52 9.82
C PRO A 115 -11.44 0.55 10.55
N LYS A 116 -11.52 0.03 11.76
CA LYS A 116 -12.77 0.00 12.55
C LYS A 116 -13.29 1.41 12.89
N LYS A 117 -12.38 2.36 13.18
CA LYS A 117 -12.78 3.74 13.44
C LYS A 117 -13.24 4.44 12.15
N LEU A 118 -12.61 4.13 11.04
CA LEU A 118 -13.06 4.62 9.73
C LEU A 118 -14.47 4.11 9.41
N LEU A 119 -14.77 2.83 9.68
CA LEU A 119 -16.13 2.29 9.50
C LEU A 119 -17.17 3.11 10.26
N GLU A 120 -16.93 3.44 11.53
CA GLU A 120 -17.83 4.30 12.32
C GLU A 120 -18.07 5.67 11.67
N TRP A 121 -17.01 6.26 11.09
CA TRP A 121 -17.14 7.56 10.39
C TRP A 121 -17.91 7.42 9.08
N LEU A 122 -17.68 6.35 8.32
CA LEU A 122 -18.40 6.10 7.06
C LEU A 122 -19.88 5.81 7.29
N ASP A 123 -20.23 5.01 8.31
CA ASP A 123 -21.63 4.72 8.69
C ASP A 123 -22.38 6.00 9.06
N ARG A 124 -21.70 6.94 9.69
CA ARG A 124 -22.25 8.22 10.13
C ARG A 124 -22.19 9.32 9.06
N GLY A 125 -21.29 9.15 8.08
CA GLY A 125 -20.98 10.15 7.06
C GLY A 125 -20.13 11.32 7.55
N THR A 126 -19.76 11.34 8.85
CA THR A 126 -19.00 12.43 9.49
C THR A 126 -17.93 11.92 10.44
N ASP A 127 -16.90 12.75 10.66
CA ASP A 127 -15.89 12.53 11.69
C ASP A 127 -16.46 12.78 13.12
N ASP A 128 -15.60 12.69 14.13
CA ASP A 128 -16.00 12.90 15.54
C ASP A 128 -16.36 14.37 15.86
N LEU A 129 -16.05 15.31 14.97
CA LEU A 129 -16.35 16.73 15.09
C LEU A 129 -17.50 17.17 14.17
N GLY A 130 -18.17 16.20 13.53
CA GLY A 130 -19.32 16.46 12.63
C GLY A 130 -18.95 16.93 11.23
N ARG A 131 -17.65 16.88 10.80
CA ARG A 131 -17.25 17.23 9.44
C ARG A 131 -17.55 16.07 8.48
N PRO A 132 -18.07 16.37 7.27
CA PRO A 132 -18.25 15.33 6.26
C PRO A 132 -16.95 14.60 5.95
N VAL A 133 -17.00 13.28 5.90
CA VAL A 133 -15.84 12.44 5.54
C VAL A 133 -15.79 12.22 4.04
N VAL A 134 -14.63 12.45 3.44
CA VAL A 134 -14.36 12.19 2.02
C VAL A 134 -13.21 11.20 1.91
N MET A 135 -13.47 10.05 1.28
CA MET A 135 -12.45 9.08 0.93
C MET A 135 -11.68 9.55 -0.30
N VAL A 136 -10.34 9.52 -0.23
CA VAL A 136 -9.45 9.97 -1.32
C VAL A 136 -8.60 8.81 -1.81
N ASP A 137 -8.91 8.30 -2.99
CA ASP A 137 -8.13 7.22 -3.62
C ASP A 137 -6.85 7.79 -4.24
N THR A 138 -5.70 7.37 -3.74
CA THR A 138 -4.38 7.81 -4.23
C THR A 138 -3.79 6.87 -5.28
N ARG A 139 -4.55 5.86 -5.70
CA ARG A 139 -4.12 4.85 -6.67
C ARG A 139 -4.20 5.39 -8.11
N ASN A 140 -3.50 4.69 -8.99
CA ASN A 140 -3.59 4.94 -10.42
C ASN A 140 -4.97 4.49 -10.96
N ALA A 141 -5.44 5.11 -12.03
CA ALA A 141 -6.75 4.86 -12.61
C ALA A 141 -7.03 3.38 -12.85
N PHE A 142 -6.07 2.64 -13.41
CA PHE A 142 -6.24 1.21 -13.68
C PHE A 142 -6.45 0.35 -12.42
N GLU A 143 -5.95 0.79 -11.24
CA GLU A 143 -6.17 0.08 -9.98
C GLU A 143 -7.59 0.33 -9.44
N VAL A 144 -8.13 1.54 -9.68
CA VAL A 144 -9.49 1.94 -9.28
C VAL A 144 -10.55 1.13 -10.03
N GLU A 145 -10.26 0.71 -11.28
CA GLU A 145 -11.16 -0.12 -12.09
C GLU A 145 -11.49 -1.49 -11.45
N TYR A 146 -10.64 -1.99 -10.56
CA TYR A 146 -10.89 -3.24 -9.81
C TYR A 146 -11.84 -3.05 -8.64
N GLY A 147 -11.91 -1.86 -8.08
CA GLY A 147 -12.77 -1.52 -6.96
C GLY A 147 -12.24 -0.36 -6.15
N THR A 148 -13.13 0.32 -5.42
CA THR A 148 -12.81 1.47 -4.58
C THR A 148 -13.88 1.68 -3.50
N PHE A 149 -13.63 2.55 -2.52
CA PHE A 149 -14.64 2.94 -1.55
C PHE A 149 -15.79 3.70 -2.21
N GLU A 150 -17.00 3.54 -1.69
CA GLU A 150 -18.18 4.24 -2.14
C GLU A 150 -17.97 5.75 -2.11
N ASN A 151 -18.33 6.42 -3.20
CA ASN A 151 -18.20 7.88 -3.35
C ASN A 151 -16.75 8.40 -3.15
N ALA A 152 -15.74 7.56 -3.30
CA ALA A 152 -14.37 8.00 -3.18
C ALA A 152 -13.99 8.99 -4.29
N LEU A 153 -13.31 10.06 -3.90
CA LEU A 153 -12.70 10.99 -4.83
C LEU A 153 -11.44 10.36 -5.42
N HIS A 154 -11.39 10.19 -6.72
CA HIS A 154 -10.21 9.75 -7.46
C HIS A 154 -9.94 10.72 -8.63
N PHE A 155 -8.68 10.80 -9.06
CA PHE A 155 -8.24 11.84 -9.99
C PHE A 155 -7.89 11.31 -11.38
N ASN A 156 -8.17 10.06 -11.68
CA ASN A 156 -7.80 9.39 -12.95
C ASN A 156 -6.30 9.54 -13.29
N ILE A 157 -5.44 9.54 -12.28
CA ILE A 157 -4.00 9.66 -12.47
C ILE A 157 -3.41 8.36 -13.03
N GLU A 158 -2.49 8.48 -13.98
CA GLU A 158 -1.73 7.33 -14.48
C GLU A 158 -0.58 6.95 -13.56
N LYS A 159 -0.03 7.93 -12.84
CA LYS A 159 1.11 7.78 -11.94
C LYS A 159 0.91 8.59 -10.67
N PHE A 160 1.32 8.05 -9.54
CA PHE A 160 1.23 8.75 -8.25
C PHE A 160 1.96 10.10 -8.23
N THR A 161 2.94 10.32 -9.10
CA THR A 161 3.60 11.63 -9.26
C THR A 161 2.67 12.76 -9.70
N GLU A 162 1.48 12.43 -10.19
CA GLU A 162 0.46 13.41 -10.61
C GLU A 162 -0.47 13.83 -9.46
N PHE A 163 -0.50 13.04 -8.38
CA PHE A 163 -1.38 13.26 -7.23
C PHE A 163 -1.24 14.67 -6.62
N PRO A 164 -0.03 15.21 -6.38
CA PRO A 164 0.11 16.54 -5.79
C PRO A 164 -0.62 17.62 -6.58
N LYS A 165 -0.42 17.64 -7.90
CA LYS A 165 -1.08 18.60 -8.76
C LYS A 165 -2.60 18.40 -8.86
N ALA A 166 -3.04 17.14 -8.75
CA ALA A 166 -4.46 16.82 -8.83
C ALA A 166 -5.22 17.26 -7.58
N ILE A 167 -4.74 16.88 -6.39
CA ILE A 167 -5.42 17.22 -5.11
C ILE A 167 -5.38 18.73 -4.83
N ALA A 168 -4.31 19.44 -5.17
CA ALA A 168 -4.19 20.88 -4.96
C ALA A 168 -5.30 21.70 -5.63
N LYS A 169 -5.85 21.24 -6.76
CA LYS A 169 -6.98 21.88 -7.45
C LYS A 169 -8.30 21.80 -6.68
N HIS A 170 -8.38 20.92 -5.70
CA HIS A 170 -9.60 20.66 -4.91
C HIS A 170 -9.50 21.22 -3.49
N GLN A 171 -8.42 21.92 -3.15
CA GLN A 171 -8.14 22.42 -1.81
C GLN A 171 -9.29 23.24 -1.23
N GLU A 172 -9.81 24.20 -1.98
CA GLU A 172 -10.92 25.07 -1.56
C GLU A 172 -12.21 24.28 -1.35
N ALA A 173 -12.56 23.39 -2.29
CA ALA A 173 -13.78 22.57 -2.22
C ALA A 173 -13.77 21.51 -1.11
N LEU A 174 -12.61 21.21 -0.54
CA LEU A 174 -12.40 20.21 0.50
C LEU A 174 -12.01 20.81 1.85
N ALA A 175 -11.96 22.14 1.98
CA ALA A 175 -11.42 22.82 3.15
C ALA A 175 -12.20 22.54 4.46
N ASP A 176 -13.52 22.33 4.37
CA ASP A 176 -14.42 22.05 5.49
C ASP A 176 -14.62 20.55 5.76
N LYS A 177 -13.95 19.68 5.04
CA LYS A 177 -14.13 18.22 5.08
C LYS A 177 -12.98 17.54 5.80
N THR A 178 -13.25 16.34 6.31
CA THR A 178 -12.23 15.42 6.78
C THR A 178 -11.87 14.45 5.66
N LEU A 179 -10.60 14.46 5.26
CA LEU A 179 -10.10 13.65 4.14
C LEU A 179 -9.45 12.38 4.69
N VAL A 180 -9.79 11.24 4.12
CA VAL A 180 -9.13 9.97 4.44
C VAL A 180 -8.53 9.39 3.17
N SER A 181 -7.22 9.50 3.02
CA SER A 181 -6.50 8.93 1.88
C SER A 181 -6.28 7.43 2.06
N PHE A 182 -6.37 6.69 0.97
CA PHE A 182 -6.12 5.25 0.96
C PHE A 182 -5.43 4.81 -0.34
N CYS A 183 -4.74 3.66 -0.25
CA CYS A 183 -4.26 2.89 -1.38
C CYS A 183 -4.26 1.41 -0.99
N THR A 184 -3.74 0.51 -1.83
CA THR A 184 -3.71 -0.93 -1.56
C THR A 184 -3.15 -1.27 -0.18
N GLY A 185 -1.93 -0.82 0.14
CA GLY A 185 -1.22 -1.18 1.38
C GLY A 185 -0.87 -0.01 2.31
N GLY A 186 -1.21 1.25 1.93
CA GLY A 186 -0.94 2.45 2.75
C GLY A 186 0.29 3.27 2.36
N ILE A 187 1.24 2.74 1.59
CA ILE A 187 2.53 3.38 1.31
C ILE A 187 2.40 4.76 0.63
N ARG A 188 1.48 4.93 -0.34
CA ARG A 188 1.24 6.22 -1.00
C ARG A 188 0.66 7.24 -0.03
N CYS A 189 -0.13 6.74 0.93
CA CYS A 189 -0.83 7.58 1.90
C CYS A 189 0.11 8.26 2.91
N GLU A 190 1.25 7.65 3.23
CA GLU A 190 2.28 8.32 4.04
C GLU A 190 2.73 9.63 3.39
N LYS A 191 3.01 9.61 2.08
CA LYS A 191 3.40 10.83 1.34
C LYS A 191 2.23 11.75 1.05
N SER A 192 1.08 11.22 0.62
CA SER A 192 -0.09 12.06 0.29
C SER A 192 -0.65 12.78 1.51
N GLY A 193 -0.67 12.15 2.68
CA GLY A 193 -1.13 12.78 3.91
C GLY A 193 -0.23 13.93 4.36
N LEU A 194 1.10 13.77 4.27
CA LEU A 194 2.05 14.84 4.55
C LEU A 194 1.90 15.99 3.56
N TYR A 195 1.75 15.70 2.27
CA TYR A 195 1.55 16.71 1.24
C TYR A 195 0.23 17.49 1.43
N MET A 196 -0.87 16.81 1.69
CA MET A 196 -2.14 17.47 1.98
C MET A 196 -2.02 18.44 3.16
N ARG A 197 -1.29 18.06 4.22
CA ARG A 197 -1.02 18.95 5.35
C ARG A 197 -0.13 20.15 4.96
N GLU A 198 0.90 19.93 4.15
CA GLU A 198 1.79 20.98 3.65
C GLU A 198 1.00 22.07 2.90
N ILE A 199 0.04 21.68 2.07
CA ILE A 199 -0.82 22.62 1.35
C ILE A 199 -2.02 23.14 2.16
N GLY A 200 -2.07 22.89 3.48
CA GLY A 200 -3.09 23.46 4.37
C GLY A 200 -4.34 22.63 4.58
N MET A 201 -4.44 21.41 4.08
CA MET A 201 -5.55 20.49 4.36
C MET A 201 -5.35 19.81 5.71
N GLN A 202 -5.61 20.54 6.81
CA GLN A 202 -5.27 20.13 8.18
C GLN A 202 -6.05 18.91 8.68
N HIS A 203 -7.26 18.66 8.17
CA HIS A 203 -8.13 17.53 8.56
C HIS A 203 -7.94 16.34 7.63
N SER A 204 -6.67 16.00 7.35
CA SER A 204 -6.31 14.86 6.52
C SER A 204 -5.74 13.70 7.34
N TYR A 205 -6.21 12.51 7.04
CA TYR A 205 -5.81 11.24 7.63
C TYR A 205 -5.43 10.27 6.52
N GLN A 206 -4.68 9.24 6.89
CA GLN A 206 -4.45 8.07 6.05
C GLN A 206 -5.12 6.84 6.67
N LEU A 207 -5.70 5.98 5.85
CA LEU A 207 -6.19 4.68 6.30
C LEU A 207 -5.01 3.78 6.65
N GLU A 208 -4.87 3.46 7.92
CA GLU A 208 -3.77 2.62 8.40
C GLU A 208 -3.80 1.25 7.73
N GLY A 209 -2.69 0.88 7.11
CA GLY A 209 -2.55 -0.39 6.41
C GLY A 209 -3.29 -0.48 5.06
N GLY A 210 -4.02 0.59 4.65
CA GLY A 210 -4.72 0.66 3.38
C GLY A 210 -5.89 -0.31 3.24
N ILE A 211 -6.30 -0.57 1.99
CA ILE A 211 -7.45 -1.43 1.66
C ILE A 211 -7.26 -2.85 2.23
N LEU A 212 -6.05 -3.42 2.13
CA LEU A 212 -5.82 -4.80 2.60
C LEU A 212 -6.07 -4.96 4.09
N LYS A 213 -5.63 -4.00 4.93
CA LYS A 213 -5.90 -4.04 6.36
C LYS A 213 -7.38 -3.74 6.68
N TYR A 214 -8.02 -2.90 5.87
CA TYR A 214 -9.46 -2.68 5.99
C TYR A 214 -10.25 -3.95 5.71
N PHE A 215 -9.90 -4.70 4.67
CA PHE A 215 -10.50 -6.00 4.39
C PHE A 215 -10.30 -7.01 5.51
N GLU A 216 -9.11 -7.06 6.09
CA GLU A 216 -8.78 -7.96 7.21
C GLU A 216 -9.62 -7.67 8.45
N GLU A 217 -9.81 -6.39 8.80
CA GLU A 217 -10.46 -5.98 10.07
C GLU A 217 -11.96 -5.72 9.96
N VAL A 218 -12.44 -5.34 8.78
CA VAL A 218 -13.81 -4.85 8.54
C VAL A 218 -14.53 -5.65 7.46
N GLY A 219 -13.79 -6.17 6.47
CA GLY A 219 -14.37 -6.77 5.27
C GLY A 219 -14.70 -5.74 4.19
N SER A 220 -15.85 -5.88 3.51
CA SER A 220 -16.23 -5.09 2.33
C SER A 220 -17.15 -3.90 2.61
N ALA A 221 -17.42 -3.56 3.88
CA ALA A 221 -18.32 -2.45 4.19
C ALA A 221 -17.86 -1.15 3.51
N HIS A 222 -18.77 -0.43 2.84
CA HIS A 222 -18.50 0.79 2.06
C HIS A 222 -17.46 0.65 0.94
N TYR A 223 -17.12 -0.58 0.52
CA TYR A 223 -16.15 -0.83 -0.55
C TYR A 223 -16.78 -1.70 -1.65
N ASN A 224 -16.65 -1.27 -2.91
CA ASN A 224 -17.17 -1.98 -4.08
C ASN A 224 -16.04 -2.61 -4.89
N GLY A 225 -16.16 -3.90 -5.19
CA GLY A 225 -15.23 -4.64 -6.05
C GLY A 225 -14.09 -5.31 -5.30
N THR A 226 -12.94 -5.42 -5.94
CA THR A 226 -11.74 -6.12 -5.49
C THR A 226 -10.56 -5.16 -5.36
N CYS A 227 -9.48 -5.56 -4.70
CA CYS A 227 -8.29 -4.73 -4.55
C CYS A 227 -7.15 -5.24 -5.45
N PHE A 228 -6.71 -4.40 -6.39
CA PHE A 228 -5.55 -4.70 -7.24
C PHE A 228 -4.27 -4.92 -6.41
N VAL A 229 -3.50 -5.95 -6.77
CA VAL A 229 -2.18 -6.27 -6.21
C VAL A 229 -1.13 -6.41 -7.31
N PHE A 230 0.14 -6.10 -6.97
CA PHE A 230 1.24 -6.03 -7.95
C PHE A 230 1.95 -7.38 -8.19
N ASP A 231 1.20 -8.48 -8.21
CA ASP A 231 1.71 -9.83 -8.51
C ASP A 231 0.80 -10.59 -9.50
N GLU A 232 1.05 -11.88 -9.75
CA GLU A 232 0.28 -12.66 -10.73
C GLU A 232 -1.15 -13.00 -10.30
N ARG A 233 -1.52 -12.73 -9.04
CA ARG A 233 -2.92 -12.85 -8.56
C ARG A 233 -3.82 -11.75 -9.11
N GLU A 234 -3.24 -10.63 -9.54
CA GLU A 234 -3.89 -9.47 -10.15
C GLU A 234 -4.75 -8.66 -9.18
N ALA A 235 -5.70 -9.29 -8.48
CA ALA A 235 -6.51 -8.64 -7.46
C ALA A 235 -6.92 -9.64 -6.36
N LEU A 236 -7.30 -9.09 -5.20
CA LEU A 236 -7.83 -9.84 -4.06
C LEU A 236 -9.27 -9.42 -3.78
N GLU A 237 -10.10 -10.39 -3.45
CA GLU A 237 -11.42 -10.17 -2.88
C GLU A 237 -11.33 -9.60 -1.46
N PRO A 238 -12.41 -9.05 -0.88
CA PRO A 238 -12.43 -8.61 0.52
C PRO A 238 -12.12 -9.71 1.54
N THR A 239 -12.24 -10.97 1.16
CA THR A 239 -11.81 -12.15 1.94
C THR A 239 -10.31 -12.40 1.89
N LEU A 240 -9.55 -11.54 1.18
CA LEU A 240 -8.11 -11.65 0.88
C LEU A 240 -7.73 -12.87 0.02
N ASN A 241 -8.71 -13.53 -0.58
CA ASN A 241 -8.49 -14.58 -1.57
C ASN A 241 -8.23 -13.99 -2.96
N SER A 242 -7.49 -14.72 -3.80
CA SER A 242 -7.29 -14.34 -5.21
C SER A 242 -8.60 -14.38 -5.98
N ILE A 243 -8.78 -13.45 -6.91
CA ILE A 243 -9.94 -13.49 -7.82
C ILE A 243 -9.89 -14.74 -8.71
N PRO A 244 -11.05 -15.30 -9.09
CA PRO A 244 -11.12 -16.36 -10.09
C PRO A 244 -10.49 -15.94 -11.42
N VAL A 245 -9.88 -16.91 -12.12
CA VAL A 245 -9.19 -16.67 -13.40
C VAL A 245 -10.09 -16.03 -14.46
N GLU A 246 -11.38 -16.33 -14.45
CA GLU A 246 -12.39 -15.81 -15.38
C GLU A 246 -12.67 -14.30 -15.15
N GLN A 247 -12.35 -13.78 -13.98
CA GLN A 247 -12.54 -12.36 -13.61
C GLN A 247 -11.31 -11.51 -13.93
N SER A 248 -10.19 -12.12 -14.35
CA SER A 248 -8.96 -11.40 -14.66
C SER A 248 -9.14 -10.43 -15.83
N ILE A 249 -8.94 -9.15 -15.58
CA ILE A 249 -8.98 -8.09 -16.61
C ILE A 249 -7.78 -8.23 -17.54
N ARG A 250 -6.60 -8.56 -16.99
CA ARG A 250 -5.35 -8.74 -17.77
C ARG A 250 -5.44 -9.88 -18.77
N LYS A 251 -6.18 -10.95 -18.46
CA LYS A 251 -6.36 -12.07 -19.39
C LYS A 251 -7.34 -11.73 -20.49
N LYS A 252 -8.40 -10.96 -20.20
CA LYS A 252 -9.34 -10.48 -21.21
C LYS A 252 -8.67 -9.61 -22.28
N LEU A 253 -7.70 -8.76 -21.88
CA LEU A 253 -6.94 -7.90 -22.80
C LEU A 253 -5.90 -8.67 -23.67
N LYS A 254 -5.54 -9.91 -23.31
CA LYS A 254 -4.60 -10.74 -24.10
C LYS A 254 -5.29 -11.67 -25.10
N VAL A 255 -6.61 -11.81 -25.03
CA VAL A 255 -7.41 -12.68 -25.89
C VAL A 255 -8.16 -11.90 -27.00
N GLY A 256 -8.09 -10.57 -27.00
CA GLY A 256 -8.53 -9.65 -28.05
C GLY A 256 -7.34 -9.07 -28.80
#